data_90026a8cfbf7834674ce19ed9de58dda
#
_entry.id   90026a8cfbf7834674ce19ed9de58dda
#
_cell.length_a   1.000
_cell.length_b   1.000
_cell.length_c   1.000
_cell.angle_alpha   90.00
_cell.angle_beta   90.00
_cell.angle_gamma   90.00
#
_symmetry.space_group_name_H-M   'P 1'
#
loop_
_entity.id
_entity.type
_entity.pdbx_description
1 polymer ?
#
loop_
_entity_poly.entity_id
_entity_poly.type
_entity_poly.pdbx_seq_one_letter_code
_entity_poly.pdbx_strand_id
1 'polypeptide(L)'
;MASLSPLPPDPRCPYLARMTNPAPDSHAPSLAFLEQLAHETISTLPSAFRDPATHIRIRVEDFPEDEMVAELDLDGPFDLTGLYDGIPLTEKSVSDQVTRPDVIWLFRRPILDEWAERGNVSIQELVAHVVVHELAHHFGWSDDEIAAIDQWWE
;
A
#
# COMPACT_ATOMS: atom_id res chain seq x y z
N MET A 1 -15.95 -2.73 -51.19
CA MET A 1 -15.41 -3.35 -49.97
C MET A 1 -16.54 -3.48 -48.96
N ALA A 2 -16.94 -4.69 -48.62
CA ALA A 2 -18.00 -4.92 -47.65
C ALA A 2 -17.39 -4.71 -46.22
N SER A 3 -17.92 -3.72 -45.52
CA SER A 3 -17.65 -3.55 -44.10
C SER A 3 -18.39 -4.63 -43.32
N LEU A 4 -17.66 -5.59 -42.79
CA LEU A 4 -18.22 -6.57 -41.87
C LEU A 4 -18.45 -5.87 -40.53
N SER A 5 -19.71 -5.58 -40.24
CA SER A 5 -20.11 -5.17 -38.90
C SER A 5 -19.85 -6.33 -37.92
N PRO A 6 -19.27 -6.11 -36.77
CA PRO A 6 -19.10 -7.16 -35.78
C PRO A 6 -20.45 -7.71 -35.36
N LEU A 7 -20.56 -9.03 -35.31
CA LEU A 7 -21.76 -9.71 -34.81
C LEU A 7 -22.04 -9.29 -33.37
N PRO A 8 -23.31 -9.09 -33.01
CA PRO A 8 -23.66 -8.81 -31.63
C PRO A 8 -23.25 -9.98 -30.71
N PRO A 9 -22.80 -9.72 -29.48
CA PRO A 9 -22.39 -10.76 -28.57
C PRO A 9 -23.57 -11.73 -28.27
N ASP A 10 -23.24 -13.01 -28.19
CA ASP A 10 -24.23 -14.06 -27.86
C ASP A 10 -24.69 -13.82 -26.38
N PRO A 11 -26.00 -13.58 -26.18
CA PRO A 11 -26.53 -13.31 -24.84
C PRO A 11 -26.45 -14.52 -23.90
N ARG A 12 -26.04 -15.69 -24.39
CA ARG A 12 -25.87 -16.90 -23.58
C ARG A 12 -24.46 -17.08 -23.03
N CYS A 13 -23.54 -16.17 -23.38
CA CYS A 13 -22.15 -16.21 -22.85
C CYS A 13 -21.95 -15.12 -21.79
N PRO A 14 -22.04 -15.45 -20.48
CA PRO A 14 -21.90 -14.46 -19.40
C PRO A 14 -20.49 -13.85 -19.34
N TYR A 15 -19.52 -14.50 -19.95
CA TYR A 15 -18.14 -14.01 -20.03
C TYR A 15 -18.01 -12.84 -21.01
N LEU A 16 -18.68 -12.91 -22.18
CA LEU A 16 -18.65 -11.82 -23.15
C LEU A 16 -19.45 -10.59 -22.68
N ALA A 17 -20.52 -10.80 -21.90
CA ALA A 17 -21.29 -9.71 -21.32
C ALA A 17 -20.44 -8.88 -20.30
N ARG A 18 -19.47 -9.49 -19.64
CA ARG A 18 -18.51 -8.79 -18.76
C ARG A 18 -17.45 -8.03 -19.55
N MET A 19 -17.14 -8.45 -20.77
CA MET A 19 -16.15 -7.77 -21.63
C MET A 19 -16.72 -6.57 -22.37
N THR A 20 -18.05 -6.47 -22.51
CA THR A 20 -18.71 -5.38 -23.25
C THR A 20 -18.99 -4.13 -22.41
N ASN A 21 -18.72 -4.20 -21.11
CA ASN A 21 -18.79 -3.06 -20.22
C ASN A 21 -17.38 -2.79 -19.66
N PRO A 22 -16.50 -2.11 -20.40
CA PRO A 22 -15.24 -1.71 -19.83
C PRO A 22 -15.57 -0.84 -18.61
N ALA A 23 -15.15 -1.32 -17.45
CA ALA A 23 -15.13 -0.45 -16.28
C ALA A 23 -14.44 0.84 -16.70
N PRO A 24 -15.01 2.01 -16.40
CA PRO A 24 -14.46 3.29 -16.88
C PRO A 24 -13.02 3.56 -16.46
N ASP A 25 -12.45 2.75 -15.60
CA ASP A 25 -11.08 2.85 -15.12
C ASP A 25 -10.37 1.49 -15.12
N SER A 26 -9.97 1.02 -16.29
CA SER A 26 -9.14 -0.20 -16.42
C SER A 26 -7.65 0.08 -16.26
N HIS A 27 -7.28 1.16 -15.57
CA HIS A 27 -5.89 1.47 -15.25
C HIS A 27 -5.48 0.86 -13.90
N ALA A 28 -4.26 0.37 -13.82
CA ALA A 28 -3.68 -0.02 -12.54
C ALA A 28 -3.66 1.20 -11.58
N PRO A 29 -3.90 1.01 -10.28
CA PRO A 29 -3.84 2.09 -9.30
C PRO A 29 -2.57 2.92 -9.43
N SER A 30 -2.72 4.25 -9.47
CA SER A 30 -1.61 5.19 -9.62
C SER A 30 -0.89 5.46 -8.30
N LEU A 31 0.31 6.07 -8.38
CA LEU A 31 1.03 6.56 -7.20
C LEU A 31 0.16 7.51 -6.38
N ALA A 32 -0.51 8.47 -7.03
CA ALA A 32 -1.39 9.43 -6.36
C ALA A 32 -2.59 8.76 -5.69
N PHE A 33 -3.14 7.71 -6.30
CA PHE A 33 -4.24 6.96 -5.71
C PHE A 33 -3.81 6.20 -4.45
N LEU A 34 -2.65 5.57 -4.47
CA LEU A 34 -2.11 4.90 -3.27
C LEU A 34 -1.81 5.89 -2.15
N GLU A 35 -1.29 7.07 -2.48
CA GLU A 35 -1.07 8.14 -1.50
C GLU A 35 -2.38 8.60 -0.87
N GLN A 36 -3.43 8.79 -1.67
CA GLN A 36 -4.77 9.12 -1.19
C GLN A 36 -5.30 8.06 -0.23
N LEU A 37 -5.21 6.77 -0.60
CA LEU A 37 -5.64 5.67 0.27
C LEU A 37 -4.88 5.64 1.60
N ALA A 38 -3.59 5.93 1.58
CA ALA A 38 -2.78 6.01 2.79
C ALA A 38 -3.25 7.13 3.73
N HIS A 39 -3.50 8.32 3.20
CA HIS A 39 -4.03 9.44 3.98
C HIS A 39 -5.43 9.17 4.51
N GLU A 40 -6.30 8.56 3.73
CA GLU A 40 -7.63 8.14 4.16
C GLU A 40 -7.55 7.13 5.31
N THR A 41 -6.65 6.16 5.21
CA THR A 41 -6.42 5.18 6.28
C THR A 41 -6.05 5.86 7.59
N ILE A 42 -5.07 6.77 7.56
CA ILE A 42 -4.65 7.50 8.77
C ILE A 42 -5.80 8.33 9.33
N SER A 43 -6.60 8.97 8.48
CA SER A 43 -7.72 9.82 8.91
C SER A 43 -8.83 9.04 9.64
N THR A 44 -8.96 7.74 9.39
CA THR A 44 -9.96 6.87 10.02
C THR A 44 -9.51 6.27 11.34
N LEU A 45 -8.23 6.41 11.70
CA LEU A 45 -7.69 5.88 12.93
C LEU A 45 -8.26 6.61 14.17
N PRO A 46 -8.33 5.93 15.33
CA PRO A 46 -8.61 6.60 16.60
C PRO A 46 -7.65 7.76 16.84
N SER A 47 -8.11 8.83 17.50
CA SER A 47 -7.33 10.06 17.71
C SER A 47 -5.97 9.82 18.41
N ALA A 48 -5.91 8.84 19.31
CA ALA A 48 -4.67 8.47 19.98
C ALA A 48 -3.54 8.04 19.02
N PHE A 49 -3.90 7.47 17.87
CA PHE A 49 -2.97 7.05 16.82
C PHE A 49 -2.88 8.06 15.69
N ARG A 50 -4.01 8.67 15.33
CA ARG A 50 -4.10 9.64 14.24
C ARG A 50 -3.29 10.90 14.52
N ASP A 51 -3.41 11.48 15.73
CA ASP A 51 -2.78 12.75 16.05
C ASP A 51 -1.25 12.69 15.97
N PRO A 52 -0.56 11.69 16.55
CA PRO A 52 0.87 11.50 16.31
C PRO A 52 1.24 11.24 14.84
N ALA A 53 0.38 10.54 14.10
CA ALA A 53 0.62 10.20 12.71
C ALA A 53 0.56 11.41 11.76
N THR A 54 -0.03 12.54 12.17
CA THR A 54 -0.10 13.76 11.34
C THR A 54 1.28 14.34 11.01
N HIS A 55 2.29 14.03 11.79
CA HIS A 55 3.67 14.48 11.57
C HIS A 55 4.48 13.56 10.65
N ILE A 56 3.92 12.41 10.28
CA ILE A 56 4.58 11.46 9.39
C ILE A 56 4.28 11.84 7.94
N ARG A 57 5.31 11.82 7.10
CA ARG A 57 5.15 12.00 5.65
C ARG A 57 4.87 10.67 5.00
N ILE A 58 3.94 10.66 4.07
CA ILE A 58 3.69 9.52 3.18
C ILE A 58 4.42 9.79 1.85
N ARG A 59 5.20 8.83 1.40
CA ARG A 59 5.84 8.86 0.09
C ARG A 59 5.53 7.58 -0.66
N VAL A 60 5.14 7.70 -1.91
CA VAL A 60 4.82 6.56 -2.77
C VAL A 60 5.76 6.60 -3.98
N GLU A 61 6.47 5.50 -4.16
CA GLU A 61 7.37 5.27 -5.30
C GLU A 61 7.01 3.95 -5.98
N ASP A 62 7.45 3.75 -7.21
CA ASP A 62 7.18 2.49 -7.91
C ASP A 62 7.94 1.31 -7.29
N PHE A 63 9.20 1.52 -6.95
CA PHE A 63 10.08 0.51 -6.33
C PHE A 63 10.94 1.12 -5.23
N PRO A 64 11.36 0.31 -4.24
CA PRO A 64 12.41 0.73 -3.33
C PRO A 64 13.72 0.96 -4.09
N GLU A 65 14.53 1.90 -3.59
CA GLU A 65 15.88 2.11 -4.11
C GLU A 65 16.76 0.88 -3.83
N ASP A 66 17.75 0.65 -4.70
CA ASP A 66 18.66 -0.50 -4.57
C ASP A 66 19.39 -0.51 -3.22
N GLU A 67 19.69 0.66 -2.67
CA GLU A 67 20.29 0.82 -1.35
C GLU A 67 19.38 0.30 -0.23
N MET A 68 18.09 0.58 -0.30
CA MET A 68 17.10 0.08 0.67
C MET A 68 16.99 -1.44 0.62
N VAL A 69 16.97 -2.01 -0.57
CA VAL A 69 16.93 -3.46 -0.77
C VAL A 69 18.17 -4.14 -0.19
N ALA A 70 19.34 -3.55 -0.40
CA ALA A 70 20.60 -4.05 0.12
C ALA A 70 20.72 -3.92 1.65
N GLU A 71 20.33 -2.78 2.21
CA GLU A 71 20.38 -2.53 3.67
C GLU A 71 19.46 -3.44 4.46
N LEU A 72 18.31 -3.81 3.87
CA LEU A 72 17.33 -4.70 4.50
C LEU A 72 17.57 -6.18 4.17
N ASP A 73 18.63 -6.49 3.43
CA ASP A 73 19.00 -7.87 3.03
C ASP A 73 17.84 -8.62 2.35
N LEU A 74 17.14 -7.94 1.46
CA LEU A 74 16.04 -8.50 0.70
C LEU A 74 16.53 -9.19 -0.58
N ASP A 75 15.80 -10.21 -1.03
CA ASP A 75 16.09 -10.92 -2.27
C ASP A 75 15.89 -10.08 -3.53
N GLY A 76 14.94 -9.13 -3.46
CA GLY A 76 14.65 -8.25 -4.57
C GLY A 76 13.71 -7.11 -4.21
N PRO A 77 13.48 -6.18 -5.16
CA PRO A 77 12.66 -4.98 -4.92
C PRO A 77 11.18 -5.29 -4.71
N PHE A 78 10.67 -6.45 -5.14
CA PHE A 78 9.29 -6.86 -4.93
C PHE A 78 9.00 -7.35 -3.50
N ASP A 79 10.02 -7.60 -2.69
CA ASP A 79 9.86 -8.11 -1.33
C ASP A 79 9.55 -7.02 -0.29
N LEU A 80 9.49 -5.76 -0.72
CA LEU A 80 9.22 -4.62 0.15
C LEU A 80 7.99 -3.85 -0.34
N THR A 81 6.88 -3.96 0.35
CA THR A 81 5.64 -3.22 0.05
C THR A 81 5.59 -1.86 0.72
N GLY A 82 6.21 -1.72 1.89
CA GLY A 82 6.31 -0.47 2.65
C GLY A 82 7.53 -0.45 3.56
N LEU A 83 7.83 0.72 4.07
CA LEU A 83 8.95 0.93 5.00
C LEU A 83 8.69 2.16 5.87
N TYR A 84 8.80 1.98 7.18
CA TYR A 84 8.90 3.09 8.12
C TYR A 84 10.37 3.55 8.23
N ASP A 85 10.62 4.79 7.88
CA ASP A 85 11.94 5.45 7.97
C ASP A 85 11.87 6.58 8.99
N GLY A 86 12.30 6.31 10.20
CA GLY A 86 12.25 7.25 11.30
C GLY A 86 12.76 6.66 12.60
N ILE A 87 12.60 7.44 13.66
CA ILE A 87 12.92 7.00 15.03
C ILE A 87 11.59 6.70 15.73
N PRO A 88 11.34 5.46 16.19
CA PRO A 88 10.14 5.13 16.94
C PRO A 88 9.92 6.05 18.15
N LEU A 89 8.67 6.37 18.46
CA LEU A 89 8.33 7.27 19.57
C LEU A 89 8.90 6.81 20.91
N THR A 90 9.01 5.50 21.12
CA THR A 90 9.58 4.89 22.31
C THR A 90 11.09 5.14 22.46
N GLU A 91 11.79 5.47 21.36
CA GLU A 91 13.23 5.70 21.31
C GLU A 91 13.59 7.19 21.14
N LYS A 92 12.59 8.06 20.89
CA LYS A 92 12.83 9.50 20.79
C LYS A 92 13.21 10.09 22.13
N SER A 93 14.33 10.79 22.14
CA SER A 93 14.77 11.59 23.30
C SER A 93 14.54 13.09 23.08
N VAL A 94 14.55 13.88 24.17
CA VAL A 94 14.37 15.34 24.10
C VAL A 94 15.51 16.02 23.32
N SER A 95 16.66 15.35 23.18
CA SER A 95 17.81 15.82 22.40
C SER A 95 17.72 15.50 20.91
N ASP A 96 16.80 14.60 20.51
CA ASP A 96 16.52 14.32 19.11
C ASP A 96 15.67 15.44 18.51
N GLN A 97 16.26 16.60 18.37
CA GLN A 97 15.64 17.67 17.61
C GLN A 97 15.46 17.19 16.19
N VAL A 98 14.19 17.18 15.77
CA VAL A 98 13.75 16.66 14.47
C VAL A 98 14.38 17.47 13.35
N THR A 99 15.56 17.06 12.91
CA THR A 99 16.19 17.56 11.69
C THR A 99 15.60 16.92 10.43
N ARG A 100 14.90 15.78 10.60
CA ARG A 100 14.31 15.01 9.52
C ARG A 100 12.97 14.44 9.99
N PRO A 101 11.87 14.67 9.25
CA PRO A 101 10.58 14.07 9.57
C PRO A 101 10.59 12.57 9.35
N ASP A 102 9.80 11.85 10.13
CA ASP A 102 9.54 10.43 9.90
C ASP A 102 8.75 10.25 8.60
N VAL A 103 9.05 9.20 7.88
CA VAL A 103 8.45 8.88 6.57
C VAL A 103 7.94 7.46 6.56
N ILE A 104 6.74 7.26 6.03
CA ILE A 104 6.26 5.95 5.60
C ILE A 104 6.37 5.90 4.09
N TRP A 105 7.17 4.96 3.59
CA TRP A 105 7.30 4.65 2.18
C TRP A 105 6.31 3.58 1.80
N LEU A 106 5.65 3.75 0.65
CA LEU A 106 4.84 2.72 -0.01
C LEU A 106 5.41 2.48 -1.40
N PHE A 107 5.53 1.22 -1.77
CA PHE A 107 6.08 0.83 -3.06
C PHE A 107 4.98 0.22 -3.93
N ARG A 108 4.60 0.97 -4.95
CA ARG A 108 3.43 0.68 -5.79
C ARG A 108 3.51 -0.69 -6.46
N ARG A 109 4.63 -1.00 -7.11
CA ARG A 109 4.78 -2.25 -7.89
C ARG A 109 4.77 -3.49 -6.99
N PRO A 110 5.49 -3.54 -5.88
CA PRO A 110 5.35 -4.62 -4.89
C PRO A 110 3.93 -4.75 -4.33
N ILE A 111 3.26 -3.64 -4.03
CA ILE A 111 1.87 -3.67 -3.55
C ILE A 111 0.93 -4.25 -4.61
N LEU A 112 1.05 -3.83 -5.87
CA LEU A 112 0.23 -4.37 -6.97
C LEU A 112 0.49 -5.86 -7.21
N ASP A 113 1.73 -6.30 -7.09
CA ASP A 113 2.11 -7.70 -7.22
C ASP A 113 1.47 -8.56 -6.12
N GLU A 114 1.57 -8.15 -4.88
CA GLU A 114 0.91 -8.81 -3.74
C GLU A 114 -0.61 -8.80 -3.88
N TRP A 115 -1.18 -7.70 -4.32
CA TRP A 115 -2.62 -7.60 -4.57
C TRP A 115 -3.10 -8.60 -5.62
N ALA A 116 -2.38 -8.72 -6.73
CA ALA A 116 -2.67 -9.69 -7.78
C ALA A 116 -2.53 -11.14 -7.28
N GLU A 117 -1.51 -11.40 -6.48
CA GLU A 117 -1.23 -12.73 -5.92
C GLU A 117 -2.31 -13.16 -4.91
N ARG A 118 -2.74 -12.28 -4.03
CA ARG A 118 -3.80 -12.56 -3.04
C ARG A 118 -5.15 -12.80 -3.70
N GLY A 119 -5.57 -11.96 -4.63
CA GLY A 119 -6.79 -12.11 -5.43
C GLY A 119 -8.12 -11.94 -4.69
N ASN A 120 -8.13 -11.90 -3.38
CA ASN A 120 -9.33 -11.89 -2.53
C ASN A 120 -9.48 -10.64 -1.65
N VAL A 121 -8.59 -9.67 -1.79
CA VAL A 121 -8.61 -8.42 -1.04
C VAL A 121 -8.73 -7.23 -1.99
N SER A 122 -9.31 -6.13 -1.53
CA SER A 122 -9.30 -4.88 -2.29
C SER A 122 -7.93 -4.19 -2.18
N ILE A 123 -7.60 -3.37 -3.15
CA ILE A 123 -6.38 -2.56 -3.08
C ILE A 123 -6.39 -1.63 -1.86
N GLN A 124 -7.56 -1.13 -1.49
CA GLN A 124 -7.76 -0.27 -0.34
C GLN A 124 -7.42 -1.01 0.97
N GLU A 125 -7.90 -2.24 1.13
CA GLU A 125 -7.59 -3.07 2.30
C GLU A 125 -6.09 -3.38 2.40
N LEU A 126 -5.46 -3.71 1.26
CA LEU A 126 -4.02 -4.00 1.25
C LEU A 126 -3.19 -2.76 1.60
N VAL A 127 -3.48 -1.60 1.01
CA VAL A 127 -2.78 -0.35 1.34
C VAL A 127 -2.98 0.03 2.80
N ALA A 128 -4.20 -0.11 3.31
CA ALA A 128 -4.50 0.15 4.72
C ALA A 128 -3.68 -0.76 5.64
N HIS A 129 -3.58 -2.04 5.30
CA HIS A 129 -2.76 -3.00 6.05
C HIS A 129 -1.28 -2.59 6.09
N VAL A 130 -0.70 -2.27 4.93
CA VAL A 130 0.71 -1.83 4.84
C VAL A 130 0.94 -0.56 5.66
N VAL A 131 0.08 0.43 5.54
CA VAL A 131 0.18 1.70 6.28
C VAL A 131 0.10 1.48 7.79
N VAL A 132 -0.86 0.68 8.26
CA VAL A 132 -1.01 0.38 9.68
C VAL A 132 0.19 -0.39 10.22
N HIS A 133 0.73 -1.33 9.45
CA HIS A 133 1.94 -2.07 9.81
C HIS A 133 3.14 -1.12 10.02
N GLU A 134 3.40 -0.24 9.05
CA GLU A 134 4.51 0.71 9.15
C GLU A 134 4.29 1.76 10.26
N LEU A 135 3.04 2.18 10.44
CA LEU A 135 2.68 3.08 11.53
C LEU A 135 2.90 2.44 12.91
N ALA A 136 2.66 1.13 13.04
CA ALA A 136 2.94 0.40 14.27
C ALA A 136 4.42 0.44 14.66
N HIS A 137 5.32 0.40 13.67
CA HIS A 137 6.75 0.62 13.93
C HIS A 137 7.04 2.01 14.48
N HIS A 138 6.33 3.04 14.01
CA HIS A 138 6.43 4.38 14.57
C HIS A 138 6.05 4.44 16.06
N PHE A 139 5.10 3.62 16.49
CA PHE A 139 4.72 3.47 17.90
C PHE A 139 5.65 2.55 18.69
N GLY A 140 6.68 1.99 18.08
CA GLY A 140 7.71 1.17 18.71
C GLY A 140 7.39 -0.32 18.75
N TRP A 141 6.44 -0.80 17.97
CA TRP A 141 6.09 -2.22 17.90
C TRP A 141 7.01 -2.95 16.93
N SER A 142 7.48 -4.12 17.34
CA SER A 142 8.25 -5.04 16.48
C SER A 142 7.34 -5.83 15.54
N ASP A 143 7.94 -6.44 14.50
CA ASP A 143 7.21 -7.32 13.59
C ASP A 143 6.49 -8.45 14.32
N ASP A 144 7.12 -9.06 15.33
CA ASP A 144 6.53 -10.12 16.15
C ASP A 144 5.32 -9.64 16.96
N GLU A 145 5.38 -8.44 17.50
CA GLU A 145 4.27 -7.82 18.24
C GLU A 145 3.11 -7.48 17.32
N ILE A 146 3.40 -6.98 16.12
CA ILE A 146 2.39 -6.68 15.10
C ILE A 146 1.73 -7.99 14.64
N ALA A 147 2.52 -9.01 14.34
CA ALA A 147 2.02 -10.32 13.91
C ALA A 147 1.13 -11.00 14.95
N ALA A 148 1.35 -10.76 16.23
CA ALA A 148 0.54 -11.32 17.31
C ALA A 148 -0.87 -10.69 17.39
N ILE A 149 -1.05 -9.48 16.88
CA ILE A 149 -2.30 -8.71 16.97
C ILE A 149 -3.03 -8.71 15.62
N ASP A 150 -2.28 -8.60 14.56
CA ASP A 150 -2.78 -8.50 13.19
C ASP A 150 -2.72 -9.86 12.50
N GLN A 151 -3.79 -10.63 12.68
CA GLN A 151 -4.00 -11.90 11.96
C GLN A 151 -4.75 -11.67 10.65
N TRP A 152 -4.47 -10.59 10.00
CA TRP A 152 -5.16 -10.12 8.82
C TRP A 152 -5.08 -11.09 7.61
N TRP A 153 -4.05 -11.90 7.57
CA TRP A 153 -3.84 -12.90 6.51
C TRP A 153 -4.54 -14.25 6.75
N GLU A 154 -5.19 -14.44 7.86
CA GLU A 154 -6.07 -15.59 8.12
C GLU A 154 -7.53 -15.29 7.68
#